data_8e4be12d72943965a7d04cdc500439dd
#
_entry.id   8e4be12d72943965a7d04cdc500439dd
#
_cell.length_a   1.000
_cell.length_b   1.000
_cell.length_c   1.000
_cell.angle_alpha   90.00
_cell.angle_beta   90.00
_cell.angle_gamma   90.00
#
_symmetry.space_group_name_H-M   'P 1'
#
loop_
_entity.id
_entity.type
_entity.pdbx_description
1 polymer ?
#
loop_
_entity_poly.entity_id
_entity_poly.type
_entity_poly.pdbx_seq_one_letter_code
_entity_poly.pdbx_strand_id
1 'polypeptide(L)'
;MSLRVRLIAALIVLAAAGLVTLAAVTYAEQRSFLLDRVDQQAHDAQRAVSFELAGVGAPGRPPPGLRLPPPPPLRDPGLGHGDEGGSGPQGLPRGTVGQLRTALGRVVRSTAVRSYGDEALAAPKLPASITPGKAITVGSAGDSGLRYRVLAEPTHDRPQLMTVVALPLRDADTTLDRLLRVEALVIGVVLLLLGGLAWWVVRLGLRPLDRMGETADAIAGGDLSRRVSPASERTEVGRLGLALNAMLGQIEKAFAERQASENRLRQFLADASHELRTPLASIRGYAELFRIGAARKPADTEKAMGRIEDESARMGALVENLLTLARLDQLPEVARKPVDLAELARDAADDARAVAPDRAVHLDADEPVTVLGDSSQLRQVLGNLVRNALMHTPAGTPIDLSVRRGERGDGVLEVRDHGRGLPTDDTDALFERFWRADPGRERGRGGAGLGLSIVAAIVDAHGGRVRAANAAGGGASFTISLPAAEAEAAPPAPPSQEASATSV
;
A
#
# COMPACT_ATOMS: atom_id res chain seq x y z
N MET A 1 24.06 -4.66 3.91
CA MET A 1 23.87 -4.36 2.46
C MET A 1 22.41 -4.05 2.24
N SER A 2 22.10 -2.92 1.59
CA SER A 2 20.72 -2.54 1.27
C SER A 2 20.10 -3.52 0.24
N LEU A 3 18.76 -3.63 0.25
CA LEU A 3 18.01 -4.46 -0.71
C LEU A 3 18.39 -4.11 -2.16
N ARG A 4 18.62 -2.82 -2.45
CA ARG A 4 19.06 -2.31 -3.76
C ARG A 4 20.33 -2.96 -4.24
N VAL A 5 21.36 -2.99 -3.36
CA VAL A 5 22.67 -3.58 -3.70
C VAL A 5 22.56 -5.09 -3.92
N ARG A 6 21.74 -5.80 -3.14
CA ARG A 6 21.54 -7.24 -3.31
C ARG A 6 20.87 -7.58 -4.64
N LEU A 7 19.84 -6.83 -5.03
CA LEU A 7 19.14 -7.03 -6.31
C LEU A 7 20.06 -6.78 -7.53
N ILE A 8 20.80 -5.66 -7.51
CA ILE A 8 21.74 -5.32 -8.59
C ILE A 8 22.85 -6.37 -8.68
N ALA A 9 23.43 -6.76 -7.54
CA ALA A 9 24.47 -7.77 -7.50
C ALA A 9 23.99 -9.13 -8.03
N ALA A 10 22.81 -9.58 -7.63
CA ALA A 10 22.23 -10.84 -8.11
C ALA A 10 22.02 -10.82 -9.63
N LEU A 11 21.51 -9.73 -10.18
CA LEU A 11 21.28 -9.56 -11.61
C LEU A 11 22.61 -9.59 -12.40
N ILE A 12 23.63 -8.87 -11.91
CA ILE A 12 24.95 -8.82 -12.56
C ILE A 12 25.61 -10.19 -12.50
N VAL A 13 25.56 -10.90 -11.37
CA VAL A 13 26.15 -12.23 -11.22
C VAL A 13 25.48 -13.22 -12.17
N LEU A 14 24.15 -13.21 -12.27
CA LEU A 14 23.41 -14.07 -13.18
C LEU A 14 23.75 -13.78 -14.64
N ALA A 15 23.78 -12.51 -15.03
CA ALA A 15 24.15 -12.09 -16.37
C ALA A 15 25.59 -12.45 -16.71
N ALA A 16 26.52 -12.22 -15.78
CA ALA A 16 27.93 -12.60 -15.96
C ALA A 16 28.10 -14.11 -16.13
N ALA A 17 27.44 -14.93 -15.31
CA ALA A 17 27.47 -16.38 -15.43
C ALA A 17 26.96 -16.85 -16.81
N GLY A 18 25.85 -16.29 -17.28
CA GLY A 18 25.31 -16.61 -18.62
C GLY A 18 26.26 -16.21 -19.75
N LEU A 19 26.81 -14.99 -19.71
CA LEU A 19 27.74 -14.51 -20.74
C LEU A 19 29.05 -15.25 -20.74
N VAL A 20 29.61 -15.59 -19.58
CA VAL A 20 30.84 -16.39 -19.48
C VAL A 20 30.62 -17.81 -20.00
N THR A 21 29.47 -18.41 -19.69
CA THR A 21 29.11 -19.73 -20.22
C THR A 21 28.99 -19.70 -21.74
N LEU A 22 28.34 -18.69 -22.30
CA LEU A 22 28.22 -18.50 -23.74
C LEU A 22 29.59 -18.37 -24.40
N ALA A 23 30.45 -17.49 -23.86
CA ALA A 23 31.82 -17.30 -24.36
C ALA A 23 32.64 -18.61 -24.30
N ALA A 24 32.54 -19.38 -23.23
CA ALA A 24 33.22 -20.67 -23.11
C ALA A 24 32.77 -21.68 -24.17
N VAL A 25 31.48 -21.73 -24.45
CA VAL A 25 30.92 -22.61 -25.49
C VAL A 25 31.38 -22.15 -26.87
N THR A 26 31.27 -20.82 -27.17
CA THR A 26 31.71 -20.26 -28.45
C THR A 26 33.21 -20.50 -28.69
N TYR A 27 34.02 -20.29 -27.65
CA TYR A 27 35.46 -20.55 -27.72
C TYR A 27 35.77 -22.04 -27.99
N ALA A 28 35.10 -22.97 -27.30
CA ALA A 28 35.30 -24.39 -27.47
C ALA A 28 34.92 -24.83 -28.89
N GLU A 29 33.79 -24.37 -29.39
CA GLU A 29 33.30 -24.67 -30.74
C GLU A 29 34.25 -24.15 -31.83
N GLN A 30 34.65 -22.89 -31.71
CA GLN A 30 35.56 -22.22 -32.65
C GLN A 30 36.95 -22.90 -32.66
N ARG A 31 37.44 -23.27 -31.47
CA ARG A 31 38.69 -24.00 -31.35
C ARG A 31 38.63 -25.38 -32.01
N SER A 32 37.55 -26.11 -31.81
CA SER A 32 37.35 -27.41 -32.46
C SER A 32 37.33 -27.25 -33.98
N PHE A 33 36.53 -26.34 -34.49
CA PHE A 33 36.41 -26.04 -35.92
C PHE A 33 37.75 -25.64 -36.55
N LEU A 34 38.55 -24.80 -35.90
CA LEU A 34 39.85 -24.41 -36.42
C LEU A 34 40.84 -25.57 -36.42
N LEU A 35 40.84 -26.42 -35.39
CA LEU A 35 41.71 -27.59 -35.34
C LEU A 35 41.35 -28.63 -36.42
N ASP A 36 40.06 -28.91 -36.62
CA ASP A 36 39.56 -29.81 -37.65
C ASP A 36 39.98 -29.32 -39.06
N ARG A 37 39.87 -28.01 -39.28
CA ARG A 37 40.32 -27.39 -40.54
C ARG A 37 41.85 -27.55 -40.75
N VAL A 38 42.65 -27.35 -39.70
CA VAL A 38 44.10 -27.58 -39.77
C VAL A 38 44.43 -29.05 -39.98
N ASP A 39 43.68 -29.97 -39.38
CA ASP A 39 43.84 -31.40 -39.58
C ASP A 39 43.57 -31.82 -41.05
N GLN A 40 42.50 -31.24 -41.67
CA GLN A 40 42.26 -31.43 -43.10
C GLN A 40 43.37 -30.88 -43.96
N GLN A 41 43.85 -29.67 -43.66
CA GLN A 41 44.99 -29.06 -44.37
C GLN A 41 46.27 -29.90 -44.24
N ALA A 42 46.48 -30.53 -43.05
CA ALA A 42 47.60 -31.45 -42.85
C ALA A 42 47.50 -32.72 -43.73
N HIS A 43 46.30 -33.30 -43.86
CA HIS A 43 46.07 -34.44 -44.75
C HIS A 43 46.29 -34.04 -46.22
N ASP A 44 45.79 -32.91 -46.66
CA ASP A 44 45.95 -32.43 -48.02
C ASP A 44 47.44 -32.14 -48.34
N ALA A 45 48.15 -31.54 -47.37
CA ALA A 45 49.57 -31.25 -47.48
C ALA A 45 50.44 -32.54 -47.52
N GLN A 46 49.94 -33.63 -46.99
CA GLN A 46 50.68 -34.88 -46.89
C GLN A 46 51.18 -35.36 -48.24
N ARG A 47 50.36 -35.34 -49.28
CA ARG A 47 50.71 -35.76 -50.63
C ARG A 47 51.80 -34.84 -51.24
N ALA A 48 51.60 -33.54 -51.14
CA ALA A 48 52.52 -32.53 -51.67
C ALA A 48 53.92 -32.63 -51.01
N VAL A 49 53.94 -32.81 -49.68
CA VAL A 49 55.16 -32.96 -48.90
C VAL A 49 55.85 -34.31 -49.21
N SER A 50 55.09 -35.41 -49.41
CA SER A 50 55.65 -36.69 -49.77
C SER A 50 56.33 -36.66 -51.15
N PHE A 51 55.74 -36.03 -52.15
CA PHE A 51 56.35 -35.85 -53.46
C PHE A 51 57.64 -35.04 -53.40
N GLU A 52 57.66 -33.94 -52.65
CA GLU A 52 58.84 -33.10 -52.48
C GLU A 52 60.00 -33.83 -51.80
N LEU A 53 59.68 -34.63 -50.76
CA LEU A 53 60.66 -35.40 -50.01
C LEU A 53 61.12 -36.69 -50.74
N ALA A 54 60.32 -37.28 -51.63
CA ALA A 54 60.70 -38.44 -52.43
C ALA A 54 61.74 -38.13 -53.51
N GLY A 55 61.97 -36.82 -53.80
CA GLY A 55 62.99 -36.42 -54.76
C GLY A 55 62.65 -36.76 -56.22
N VAL A 56 61.37 -37.07 -56.49
CA VAL A 56 60.84 -37.15 -57.85
C VAL A 56 60.72 -35.77 -58.40
N GLY A 57 61.58 -35.36 -59.30
CA GLY A 57 61.77 -34.00 -59.83
C GLY A 57 60.44 -33.33 -60.22
N ALA A 58 60.41 -32.02 -60.08
CA ALA A 58 59.28 -31.22 -60.55
C ALA A 58 58.88 -31.64 -61.97
N PRO A 59 57.60 -31.91 -62.23
CA PRO A 59 57.13 -32.12 -63.59
C PRO A 59 57.31 -30.80 -64.35
N GLY A 60 58.28 -30.73 -65.28
CA GLY A 60 58.39 -29.49 -66.09
C GLY A 60 59.71 -29.20 -66.73
N ARG A 61 60.61 -30.22 -66.92
CA ARG A 61 61.71 -29.98 -67.90
C ARG A 61 61.39 -30.94 -69.07
N PRO A 62 60.94 -30.35 -70.22
CA PRO A 62 60.70 -31.12 -71.38
C PRO A 62 62.05 -31.68 -71.90
N PRO A 63 62.08 -32.86 -72.51
CA PRO A 63 63.31 -33.44 -73.10
C PRO A 63 63.91 -32.48 -74.13
N PRO A 64 65.22 -32.47 -74.27
CA PRO A 64 65.89 -31.51 -75.21
C PRO A 64 65.41 -31.86 -76.61
N GLY A 65 64.66 -30.93 -77.23
CA GLY A 65 64.19 -31.07 -78.59
C GLY A 65 62.73 -30.70 -78.85
N LEU A 66 61.90 -30.49 -77.87
CA LEU A 66 60.48 -30.11 -78.06
C LEU A 66 60.32 -28.62 -77.98
N ARG A 67 60.05 -27.93 -79.14
CA ARG A 67 59.68 -26.51 -79.19
C ARG A 67 58.20 -26.40 -78.84
N LEU A 68 57.89 -25.89 -77.71
CA LEU A 68 56.53 -25.50 -77.35
C LEU A 68 56.08 -24.23 -78.09
N PRO A 69 54.86 -24.12 -78.55
CA PRO A 69 54.36 -22.84 -79.13
C PRO A 69 54.30 -21.75 -78.04
N PRO A 70 54.47 -20.46 -78.48
CA PRO A 70 54.46 -19.34 -77.53
C PRO A 70 53.08 -19.26 -76.82
N PRO A 71 53.07 -18.96 -75.55
CA PRO A 71 51.84 -18.79 -74.81
C PRO A 71 50.99 -17.64 -75.37
N PRO A 72 49.64 -17.76 -75.37
CA PRO A 72 48.75 -16.66 -75.80
C PRO A 72 48.91 -15.45 -74.90
N PRO A 73 48.66 -14.22 -75.39
CA PRO A 73 48.80 -13.01 -74.62
C PRO A 73 47.85 -12.96 -73.45
N LEU A 74 48.44 -12.66 -72.28
CA LEU A 74 47.68 -12.46 -71.07
C LEU A 74 46.65 -11.37 -71.25
N ARG A 75 45.34 -11.69 -71.21
CA ARG A 75 44.29 -10.71 -71.02
C ARG A 75 44.40 -10.24 -69.56
N ASP A 76 44.57 -8.96 -69.42
CA ASP A 76 44.48 -8.23 -68.17
C ASP A 76 43.03 -8.38 -67.55
N PRO A 77 42.88 -9.01 -66.41
CA PRO A 77 41.62 -8.89 -65.68
C PRO A 77 41.81 -7.89 -64.58
N GLY A 78 41.02 -6.82 -64.73
CA GLY A 78 41.00 -5.69 -63.78
C GLY A 78 40.92 -6.10 -62.32
N LEU A 79 41.60 -5.25 -61.54
CA LEU A 79 41.44 -4.94 -60.12
C LEU A 79 40.31 -5.69 -59.36
N GLY A 80 40.69 -6.76 -58.68
CA GLY A 80 39.95 -7.34 -57.57
C GLY A 80 40.92 -7.48 -56.42
N HIS A 81 40.81 -6.62 -55.44
CA HIS A 81 41.50 -6.76 -54.15
C HIS A 81 40.87 -7.93 -53.40
N GLY A 82 41.36 -9.13 -53.60
CA GLY A 82 41.18 -10.31 -52.74
C GLY A 82 42.53 -10.56 -52.06
N ASP A 83 42.52 -10.46 -50.76
CA ASP A 83 43.64 -10.83 -49.86
C ASP A 83 43.80 -12.39 -49.93
N GLU A 84 44.42 -12.88 -51.03
CA GLU A 84 44.78 -14.26 -51.14
C GLU A 84 46.06 -14.50 -50.33
N GLY A 85 45.89 -15.07 -49.17
CA GLY A 85 46.96 -15.64 -48.35
C GLY A 85 47.90 -16.48 -49.20
N GLY A 86 49.09 -15.92 -49.51
CA GLY A 86 50.05 -16.51 -50.44
C GLY A 86 50.42 -17.93 -50.10
N SER A 87 49.92 -18.85 -50.90
CA SER A 87 50.37 -20.24 -50.95
C SER A 87 51.80 -20.25 -51.53
N GLY A 88 52.73 -20.87 -50.80
CA GLY A 88 54.08 -21.15 -51.34
C GLY A 88 54.01 -22.07 -52.55
N PRO A 89 55.12 -22.37 -53.20
CA PRO A 89 55.14 -23.25 -54.37
C PRO A 89 54.42 -24.54 -54.02
N GLN A 90 53.32 -24.87 -54.75
CA GLN A 90 52.44 -26.05 -54.65
C GLN A 90 51.30 -25.97 -53.60
N GLY A 91 50.80 -24.79 -53.18
CA GLY A 91 49.59 -24.71 -52.35
C GLY A 91 49.77 -25.11 -50.87
N LEU A 92 51.00 -25.25 -50.40
CA LEU A 92 51.26 -25.57 -48.98
C LEU A 92 51.18 -24.33 -48.10
N PRO A 93 50.55 -24.39 -46.89
CA PRO A 93 50.55 -23.30 -45.96
C PRO A 93 51.97 -22.85 -45.56
N ARG A 94 52.15 -21.54 -45.38
CA ARG A 94 53.45 -21.00 -44.95
C ARG A 94 53.89 -21.55 -43.62
N GLY A 95 55.18 -21.88 -43.46
CA GLY A 95 55.72 -22.47 -42.23
C GLY A 95 55.44 -23.98 -42.05
N THR A 96 54.91 -24.64 -43.09
CA THR A 96 54.76 -26.09 -43.08
C THR A 96 56.14 -26.75 -43.03
N VAL A 97 56.33 -27.65 -42.09
CA VAL A 97 57.54 -28.45 -41.97
C VAL A 97 57.23 -29.89 -42.33
N GLY A 98 57.93 -30.44 -43.34
CA GLY A 98 57.81 -31.85 -43.74
C GLY A 98 59.05 -32.65 -43.36
N GLN A 99 58.87 -33.85 -42.85
CA GLN A 99 59.94 -34.79 -42.58
C GLN A 99 59.63 -36.19 -43.08
N LEU A 100 60.59 -36.79 -43.70
CA LEU A 100 60.55 -38.25 -44.03
C LEU A 100 61.32 -38.95 -42.94
N ARG A 101 60.67 -39.90 -42.26
CA ARG A 101 61.24 -40.68 -41.15
C ARG A 101 61.12 -42.16 -41.38
N THR A 102 62.05 -42.94 -40.82
CA THR A 102 61.92 -44.38 -40.71
C THR A 102 60.90 -44.75 -39.60
N ALA A 103 60.42 -46.01 -39.60
CA ALA A 103 59.55 -46.51 -38.54
C ALA A 103 60.16 -46.41 -37.12
N LEU A 104 61.49 -46.33 -37.00
CA LEU A 104 62.24 -46.12 -35.77
C LEU A 104 62.39 -44.59 -35.41
N GLY A 105 61.75 -43.66 -36.15
CA GLY A 105 61.77 -42.23 -35.88
C GLY A 105 63.00 -41.46 -36.39
N ARG A 106 63.93 -42.19 -37.09
CA ARG A 106 65.15 -41.54 -37.66
C ARG A 106 64.79 -40.67 -38.87
N VAL A 107 65.15 -39.39 -38.87
CA VAL A 107 64.91 -38.43 -39.96
C VAL A 107 65.80 -38.83 -41.15
N VAL A 108 65.20 -39.07 -42.30
CA VAL A 108 65.86 -39.33 -43.57
C VAL A 108 66.02 -38.04 -44.37
N ARG A 109 65.00 -37.22 -44.45
CA ARG A 109 65.00 -35.97 -45.16
C ARG A 109 64.05 -34.98 -44.48
N SER A 110 64.29 -33.71 -44.58
CA SER A 110 63.36 -32.66 -44.09
C SER A 110 63.25 -31.51 -45.10
N THR A 111 62.06 -30.97 -45.21
CA THR A 111 61.79 -29.77 -45.99
C THR A 111 61.03 -28.77 -45.14
N ALA A 112 61.16 -27.48 -45.40
CA ALA A 112 60.39 -26.43 -44.74
C ALA A 112 59.96 -25.42 -45.78
N VAL A 113 58.66 -25.15 -45.88
CA VAL A 113 58.13 -24.15 -46.78
C VAL A 113 58.37 -22.76 -46.16
N ARG A 114 59.35 -22.07 -46.72
CA ARG A 114 59.72 -20.70 -46.29
C ARG A 114 59.15 -19.71 -47.29
N SER A 115 58.66 -18.58 -46.78
CA SER A 115 58.33 -17.42 -47.62
C SER A 115 59.52 -16.50 -47.72
N TYR A 116 59.69 -15.83 -48.87
CA TYR A 116 60.75 -14.84 -49.06
C TYR A 116 60.51 -13.67 -48.10
N GLY A 117 61.43 -13.44 -47.14
CA GLY A 117 61.36 -12.36 -46.18
C GLY A 117 60.80 -12.68 -44.80
N ASP A 118 60.39 -13.91 -44.53
CA ASP A 118 59.91 -14.29 -43.19
C ASP A 118 61.06 -14.66 -42.24
N GLU A 119 61.01 -14.18 -41.00
CA GLU A 119 61.83 -14.71 -39.89
C GLU A 119 61.65 -16.22 -39.80
N ALA A 120 62.79 -16.92 -39.65
CA ALA A 120 62.76 -18.38 -39.56
C ALA A 120 61.91 -18.83 -38.38
N LEU A 121 60.70 -19.37 -38.67
CA LEU A 121 59.85 -19.97 -37.67
C LEU A 121 60.63 -21.05 -36.91
N ALA A 122 60.54 -21.02 -35.59
CA ALA A 122 61.20 -22.04 -34.76
C ALA A 122 60.65 -23.43 -35.11
N ALA A 123 61.55 -24.38 -35.39
CA ALA A 123 61.17 -25.72 -35.82
C ALA A 123 60.28 -26.46 -34.80
N PRO A 124 59.34 -27.33 -35.23
CA PRO A 124 58.53 -28.09 -34.32
C PRO A 124 59.34 -29.08 -33.48
N LYS A 125 59.06 -29.18 -32.19
CA LYS A 125 59.65 -30.20 -31.29
C LYS A 125 58.93 -31.53 -31.47
N LEU A 126 59.34 -32.26 -32.52
CA LEU A 126 58.70 -33.51 -32.90
C LEU A 126 59.15 -34.65 -31.98
N PRO A 127 58.23 -35.46 -31.41
CA PRO A 127 58.57 -36.64 -30.63
C PRO A 127 59.23 -37.71 -31.52
N ALA A 128 59.99 -38.61 -30.88
CA ALA A 128 60.71 -39.67 -31.60
C ALA A 128 59.74 -40.68 -32.27
N SER A 129 58.60 -40.97 -31.62
CA SER A 129 57.54 -41.81 -32.16
C SER A 129 56.25 -40.99 -32.31
N ILE A 130 55.57 -41.09 -33.46
CA ILE A 130 54.29 -40.47 -33.76
C ILE A 130 53.36 -41.57 -34.26
N THR A 131 52.20 -41.69 -33.69
CA THR A 131 51.18 -42.68 -34.10
C THR A 131 50.64 -42.30 -35.48
N PRO A 132 50.69 -43.17 -36.48
CA PRO A 132 50.16 -42.91 -37.80
C PRO A 132 48.65 -42.59 -37.76
N GLY A 133 48.19 -41.64 -38.58
CA GLY A 133 46.78 -41.27 -38.72
C GLY A 133 46.22 -40.44 -37.58
N LYS A 134 46.98 -40.15 -36.50
CA LYS A 134 46.51 -39.32 -35.37
C LYS A 134 47.25 -37.97 -35.37
N ALA A 135 46.47 -36.92 -35.51
CA ALA A 135 47.01 -35.57 -35.37
C ALA A 135 47.32 -35.23 -33.91
N ILE A 136 48.52 -34.71 -33.65
CA ILE A 136 48.98 -34.29 -32.32
C ILE A 136 49.42 -32.80 -32.35
N THR A 137 49.28 -32.14 -31.21
CA THR A 137 49.79 -30.73 -31.08
C THR A 137 51.13 -30.77 -30.33
N VAL A 138 52.15 -30.14 -30.90
CA VAL A 138 53.48 -30.04 -30.29
C VAL A 138 53.92 -28.59 -30.21
N GLY A 139 54.81 -28.24 -29.29
CA GLY A 139 55.43 -26.92 -29.23
C GLY A 139 56.59 -26.80 -30.22
N SER A 140 57.14 -25.59 -30.36
CA SER A 140 58.34 -25.29 -31.10
C SER A 140 59.61 -25.63 -30.31
N ALA A 141 60.74 -25.80 -31.03
CA ALA A 141 62.06 -25.87 -30.45
C ALA A 141 62.53 -24.43 -30.13
N GLY A 142 62.62 -24.10 -28.85
CA GLY A 142 62.90 -22.77 -28.34
C GLY A 142 61.68 -22.10 -27.68
N ASP A 143 61.80 -20.91 -27.13
CA ASP A 143 60.83 -20.24 -26.29
C ASP A 143 59.86 -19.31 -27.07
N SER A 144 59.56 -19.63 -28.34
CA SER A 144 58.71 -18.81 -29.22
C SER A 144 57.21 -18.92 -28.95
N GLY A 145 56.77 -19.84 -28.09
CA GLY A 145 55.33 -20.07 -27.82
C GLY A 145 54.54 -20.64 -29.01
N LEU A 146 55.19 -20.87 -30.16
CA LEU A 146 54.57 -21.37 -31.37
C LEU A 146 54.20 -22.83 -31.22
N ARG A 147 52.96 -23.17 -31.58
CA ARG A 147 52.45 -24.57 -31.59
C ARG A 147 52.29 -25.06 -33.01
N TYR A 148 52.48 -26.35 -33.18
CA TYR A 148 52.33 -27.03 -34.45
C TYR A 148 51.35 -28.18 -34.34
N ARG A 149 50.51 -28.36 -35.36
CA ARG A 149 49.68 -29.53 -35.54
C ARG A 149 50.41 -30.50 -36.43
N VAL A 150 50.62 -31.68 -35.95
CA VAL A 150 51.49 -32.68 -36.59
C VAL A 150 50.68 -33.92 -36.96
N LEU A 151 50.77 -34.33 -38.22
CA LEU A 151 50.21 -35.55 -38.75
C LEU A 151 51.31 -36.41 -39.36
N ALA A 152 51.29 -37.68 -39.07
CA ALA A 152 52.23 -38.67 -39.65
C ALA A 152 51.45 -39.77 -40.37
N GLU A 153 51.80 -40.04 -41.60
CA GLU A 153 51.21 -41.13 -42.38
C GLU A 153 52.27 -41.90 -43.10
N PRO A 154 52.06 -43.26 -43.41
CA PRO A 154 52.93 -44.03 -44.24
C PRO A 154 53.07 -43.41 -45.65
N THR A 155 54.28 -43.33 -46.19
CA THR A 155 54.51 -42.81 -47.55
C THR A 155 53.95 -43.83 -48.57
N HIS A 156 53.18 -43.37 -49.56
CA HIS A 156 52.44 -44.17 -50.51
C HIS A 156 53.35 -45.16 -51.28
N ASP A 157 54.50 -44.71 -51.72
CA ASP A 157 55.44 -45.48 -52.51
C ASP A 157 56.43 -46.31 -51.66
N ARG A 158 56.57 -46.05 -50.39
CA ARG A 158 57.54 -46.65 -49.45
C ARG A 158 56.91 -46.83 -48.05
N PRO A 159 56.15 -47.90 -47.80
CA PRO A 159 55.42 -48.08 -46.55
C PRO A 159 56.33 -48.23 -45.31
N GLN A 160 57.63 -48.42 -45.50
CA GLN A 160 58.66 -48.47 -44.44
C GLN A 160 59.05 -47.03 -43.96
N LEU A 161 58.64 -46.03 -44.69
CA LEU A 161 58.90 -44.59 -44.37
C LEU A 161 57.60 -43.91 -44.03
N MET A 162 57.70 -42.96 -43.11
CA MET A 162 56.59 -42.09 -42.66
C MET A 162 56.83 -40.67 -43.09
N THR A 163 55.86 -40.08 -43.73
CA THR A 163 55.83 -38.63 -43.98
C THR A 163 55.17 -37.95 -42.81
N VAL A 164 55.91 -37.04 -42.19
CA VAL A 164 55.42 -36.20 -41.07
C VAL A 164 55.23 -34.80 -41.58
N VAL A 165 54.02 -34.27 -41.43
CA VAL A 165 53.70 -32.89 -41.79
C VAL A 165 53.37 -32.15 -40.51
N ALA A 166 53.99 -31.00 -40.30
CA ALA A 166 53.76 -30.12 -39.18
C ALA A 166 53.32 -28.70 -39.70
N LEU A 167 52.09 -28.34 -39.34
CA LEU A 167 51.49 -27.06 -39.69
C LEU A 167 51.51 -26.10 -38.48
N PRO A 168 51.93 -24.88 -38.61
CA PRO A 168 51.90 -23.91 -37.51
C PRO A 168 50.48 -23.53 -37.17
N LEU A 169 50.15 -23.45 -35.85
CA LEU A 169 48.85 -23.05 -35.33
C LEU A 169 48.75 -21.55 -35.10
N ARG A 170 49.75 -20.77 -35.59
CA ARG A 170 49.81 -19.31 -35.34
C ARG A 170 48.53 -18.56 -35.71
N ASP A 171 47.95 -18.87 -36.88
CA ASP A 171 46.75 -18.19 -37.38
C ASP A 171 45.52 -18.59 -36.58
N ALA A 172 45.44 -19.89 -36.19
CA ALA A 172 44.37 -20.38 -35.30
C ALA A 172 44.47 -19.76 -33.92
N ASP A 173 45.68 -19.71 -33.34
CA ASP A 173 45.92 -19.11 -32.01
C ASP A 173 45.62 -17.58 -32.00
N THR A 174 46.08 -16.84 -33.03
CA THR A 174 45.79 -15.42 -33.14
C THR A 174 44.30 -15.14 -33.32
N THR A 175 43.58 -15.98 -34.04
CA THR A 175 42.13 -15.89 -34.21
C THR A 175 41.39 -16.12 -32.88
N LEU A 176 41.79 -17.14 -32.13
CA LEU A 176 41.22 -17.44 -30.81
C LEU A 176 41.52 -16.32 -29.77
N ASP A 177 42.76 -15.78 -29.79
CA ASP A 177 43.13 -14.70 -28.91
C ASP A 177 42.36 -13.37 -29.24
N ARG A 178 42.12 -13.15 -30.54
CA ARG A 178 41.27 -12.04 -30.97
C ARG A 178 39.82 -12.22 -30.52
N LEU A 179 39.28 -13.45 -30.66
CA LEU A 179 37.93 -13.80 -30.19
C LEU A 179 37.80 -13.52 -28.69
N LEU A 180 38.73 -14.05 -27.87
CA LEU A 180 38.71 -13.83 -26.42
C LEU A 180 38.75 -12.35 -26.03
N ARG A 181 39.59 -11.56 -26.72
CA ARG A 181 39.67 -10.12 -26.47
C ARG A 181 38.37 -9.38 -26.81
N VAL A 182 37.76 -9.73 -27.95
CA VAL A 182 36.48 -9.13 -28.36
C VAL A 182 35.35 -9.57 -27.40
N GLU A 183 35.27 -10.86 -27.07
CA GLU A 183 34.29 -11.37 -26.12
C GLU A 183 34.41 -10.71 -24.74
N ALA A 184 35.65 -10.62 -24.20
CA ALA A 184 35.90 -9.97 -22.91
C ALA A 184 35.48 -8.49 -22.91
N LEU A 185 35.77 -7.75 -24.01
CA LEU A 185 35.35 -6.38 -24.15
C LEU A 185 33.82 -6.23 -24.22
N VAL A 186 33.17 -7.06 -25.04
CA VAL A 186 31.70 -7.07 -25.19
C VAL A 186 31.04 -7.39 -23.87
N ILE A 187 31.50 -8.45 -23.19
CA ILE A 187 30.97 -8.84 -21.86
C ILE A 187 31.13 -7.69 -20.86
N GLY A 188 32.31 -7.06 -20.83
CA GLY A 188 32.57 -5.91 -19.96
C GLY A 188 31.61 -4.74 -20.22
N VAL A 189 31.42 -4.38 -21.49
CA VAL A 189 30.49 -3.30 -21.88
C VAL A 189 29.05 -3.64 -21.52
N VAL A 190 28.61 -4.87 -21.84
CA VAL A 190 27.23 -5.32 -21.53
C VAL A 190 26.97 -5.31 -20.03
N LEU A 191 27.89 -5.82 -19.21
CA LEU A 191 27.74 -5.83 -17.75
C LEU A 191 27.73 -4.43 -17.17
N LEU A 192 28.53 -3.50 -17.72
CA LEU A 192 28.56 -2.11 -17.30
C LEU A 192 27.25 -1.40 -17.63
N LEU A 193 26.72 -1.60 -18.84
CA LEU A 193 25.42 -1.06 -19.25
C LEU A 193 24.27 -1.63 -18.42
N LEU A 194 24.24 -2.95 -18.20
CA LEU A 194 23.24 -3.61 -17.37
C LEU A 194 23.30 -3.13 -15.93
N GLY A 195 24.50 -2.98 -15.37
CA GLY A 195 24.69 -2.45 -14.01
C GLY A 195 24.21 -1.01 -13.87
N GLY A 196 24.54 -0.16 -14.85
CA GLY A 196 24.07 1.22 -14.91
C GLY A 196 22.56 1.34 -15.04
N LEU A 197 21.96 0.56 -15.94
CA LEU A 197 20.51 0.51 -16.14
C LEU A 197 19.81 -0.01 -14.89
N ALA A 198 20.28 -1.12 -14.31
CA ALA A 198 19.73 -1.68 -13.09
C ALA A 198 19.79 -0.69 -11.91
N TRP A 199 20.93 -0.02 -11.75
CA TRP A 199 21.08 1.02 -10.74
C TRP A 199 20.09 2.16 -10.96
N TRP A 200 19.93 2.63 -12.20
CA TRP A 200 18.98 3.70 -12.54
C TRP A 200 17.53 3.31 -12.25
N VAL A 201 17.10 2.12 -12.72
CA VAL A 201 15.73 1.59 -12.52
C VAL A 201 15.43 1.39 -11.03
N VAL A 202 16.33 0.74 -10.28
CA VAL A 202 16.16 0.50 -8.84
C VAL A 202 16.13 1.81 -8.06
N ARG A 203 16.98 2.77 -8.41
CA ARG A 203 17.00 4.10 -7.78
C ARG A 203 15.69 4.86 -8.00
N LEU A 204 15.18 4.82 -9.24
CA LEU A 204 13.92 5.50 -9.59
C LEU A 204 12.70 4.82 -8.93
N GLY A 205 12.63 3.49 -8.99
CA GLY A 205 11.51 2.71 -8.47
C GLY A 205 11.38 2.70 -6.95
N LEU A 206 12.51 2.81 -6.21
CA LEU A 206 12.51 2.79 -4.74
C LEU A 206 12.60 4.19 -4.09
N ARG A 207 12.72 5.25 -4.87
CA ARG A 207 12.72 6.64 -4.34
C ARG A 207 11.41 7.02 -3.65
N PRO A 208 10.22 6.59 -4.11
CA PRO A 208 8.97 6.85 -3.41
C PRO A 208 8.92 6.27 -2.00
N LEU A 209 9.53 5.11 -1.75
CA LEU A 209 9.56 4.50 -0.41
C LEU A 209 10.38 5.31 0.59
N ASP A 210 11.47 5.93 0.16
CA ASP A 210 12.27 6.83 1.03
C ASP A 210 11.42 8.03 1.48
N ARG A 211 10.65 8.63 0.55
CA ARG A 211 9.73 9.74 0.88
C ARG A 211 8.60 9.33 1.83
N MET A 212 8.09 8.09 1.68
CA MET A 212 7.10 7.56 2.61
C MET A 212 7.68 7.42 4.02
N GLY A 213 8.96 7.00 4.14
CA GLY A 213 9.67 6.95 5.42
C GLY A 213 9.78 8.32 6.09
N GLU A 214 10.24 9.35 5.37
CA GLU A 214 10.33 10.73 5.87
C GLU A 214 8.96 11.28 6.33
N THR A 215 7.89 10.94 5.57
CA THR A 215 6.52 11.34 5.94
C THR A 215 6.06 10.61 7.20
N ALA A 216 6.35 9.31 7.32
CA ALA A 216 6.01 8.52 8.51
C ALA A 216 6.73 9.03 9.76
N ASP A 217 8.00 9.45 9.65
CA ASP A 217 8.75 10.06 10.76
C ASP A 217 8.12 11.38 11.20
N ALA A 218 7.67 12.21 10.26
CA ALA A 218 6.98 13.47 10.59
C ALA A 218 5.62 13.23 11.26
N ILE A 219 4.86 12.20 10.83
CA ILE A 219 3.61 11.77 11.45
C ILE A 219 3.86 11.25 12.87
N ALA A 220 4.91 10.43 13.06
CA ALA A 220 5.31 9.96 14.39
C ALA A 220 5.72 11.12 15.32
N GLY A 221 6.24 12.21 14.76
CA GLY A 221 6.50 13.47 15.46
C GLY A 221 5.24 14.30 15.83
N GLY A 222 4.03 13.83 15.46
CA GLY A 222 2.75 14.44 15.85
C GLY A 222 2.04 15.22 14.73
N ASP A 223 2.63 15.34 13.54
CA ASP A 223 2.00 16.06 12.41
C ASP A 223 1.11 15.11 11.60
N LEU A 224 -0.09 14.83 12.12
CA LEU A 224 -1.09 13.96 11.48
C LEU A 224 -1.72 14.57 10.21
N SER A 225 -1.50 15.87 9.94
CA SER A 225 -2.05 16.53 8.74
C SER A 225 -1.32 16.15 7.47
N ARG A 226 -0.10 15.64 7.57
CA ARG A 226 0.68 15.19 6.42
C ARG A 226 0.07 13.98 5.75
N ARG A 227 0.28 13.92 4.43
CA ARG A 227 -0.17 12.77 3.62
C ARG A 227 0.99 12.15 2.88
N VAL A 228 0.94 10.84 2.78
CA VAL A 228 1.93 10.01 2.08
C VAL A 228 1.78 10.21 0.57
N SER A 229 2.91 10.41 -0.11
CA SER A 229 2.98 10.51 -1.57
C SER A 229 4.10 9.62 -2.11
N PRO A 230 3.86 8.92 -3.24
CA PRO A 230 2.70 8.97 -4.12
C PRO A 230 1.50 8.18 -3.57
N ALA A 231 0.29 8.66 -3.86
CA ALA A 231 -0.96 7.98 -3.57
C ALA A 231 -1.76 7.85 -4.88
N SER A 232 -1.72 6.68 -5.53
CA SER A 232 -2.39 6.44 -6.81
C SER A 232 -2.68 4.95 -7.00
N GLU A 233 -3.72 4.63 -7.76
CA GLU A 233 -4.09 3.23 -8.07
C GLU A 233 -3.16 2.57 -9.09
N ARG A 234 -2.33 3.35 -9.80
CA ARG A 234 -1.54 2.89 -10.94
C ARG A 234 -0.32 2.05 -10.57
N THR A 235 0.17 2.14 -9.34
CA THR A 235 1.36 1.41 -8.89
C THR A 235 1.12 0.77 -7.52
N GLU A 236 1.84 -0.31 -7.20
CA GLU A 236 1.76 -0.99 -5.91
C GLU A 236 2.10 -0.04 -4.75
N VAL A 237 3.13 0.77 -4.94
CA VAL A 237 3.56 1.79 -3.96
C VAL A 237 2.50 2.88 -3.81
N GLY A 238 1.84 3.27 -4.92
CA GLY A 238 0.75 4.24 -4.90
C GLY A 238 -0.48 3.73 -4.15
N ARG A 239 -0.86 2.45 -4.32
CA ARG A 239 -1.95 1.80 -3.57
C ARG A 239 -1.64 1.73 -2.07
N LEU A 240 -0.39 1.41 -1.72
CA LEU A 240 0.05 1.48 -0.32
C LEU A 240 -0.11 2.90 0.25
N GLY A 241 0.27 3.92 -0.52
CA GLY A 241 0.08 5.32 -0.14
C GLY A 241 -1.38 5.71 0.10
N LEU A 242 -2.31 5.22 -0.76
CA LEU A 242 -3.76 5.41 -0.57
C LEU A 242 -4.26 4.74 0.72
N ALA A 243 -3.89 3.49 0.97
CA ALA A 243 -4.28 2.75 2.17
C ALA A 243 -3.77 3.43 3.45
N LEU A 244 -2.51 3.88 3.46
CA LEU A 244 -1.93 4.64 4.57
C LEU A 244 -2.67 5.96 4.80
N ASN A 245 -2.99 6.71 3.74
CA ASN A 245 -3.74 7.97 3.86
C ASN A 245 -5.16 7.76 4.39
N ALA A 246 -5.84 6.66 4.00
CA ALA A 246 -7.14 6.30 4.55
C ALA A 246 -7.05 5.98 6.05
N MET A 247 -6.04 5.21 6.46
CA MET A 247 -5.78 4.91 7.88
C MET A 247 -5.49 6.20 8.69
N LEU A 248 -4.64 7.09 8.15
CA LEU A 248 -4.32 8.37 8.78
C LEU A 248 -5.58 9.25 8.94
N GLY A 249 -6.46 9.28 7.94
CA GLY A 249 -7.73 9.98 8.03
C GLY A 249 -8.64 9.45 9.14
N GLN A 250 -8.69 8.12 9.34
CA GLN A 250 -9.43 7.53 10.46
C GLN A 250 -8.83 7.88 11.82
N ILE A 251 -7.49 7.85 11.94
CA ILE A 251 -6.79 8.23 13.17
C ILE A 251 -7.05 9.70 13.49
N GLU A 252 -6.88 10.59 12.52
CA GLU A 252 -7.13 12.04 12.70
C GLU A 252 -8.56 12.31 13.16
N LYS A 253 -9.56 11.64 12.54
CA LYS A 253 -10.95 11.72 12.95
C LYS A 253 -11.17 11.27 14.39
N ALA A 254 -10.60 10.11 14.76
CA ALA A 254 -10.71 9.59 16.13
C ALA A 254 -10.07 10.52 17.17
N PHE A 255 -8.92 11.14 16.85
CA PHE A 255 -8.31 12.15 17.71
C PHE A 255 -9.15 13.41 17.84
N ALA A 256 -9.71 13.91 16.73
CA ALA A 256 -10.59 15.08 16.75
C ALA A 256 -11.86 14.82 17.57
N GLU A 257 -12.49 13.64 17.41
CA GLU A 257 -13.65 13.24 18.20
C GLU A 257 -13.32 13.14 19.69
N ARG A 258 -12.19 12.53 20.03
CA ARG A 258 -11.72 12.43 21.42
C ARG A 258 -11.47 13.80 22.02
N GLN A 259 -10.76 14.70 21.31
CA GLN A 259 -10.48 16.06 21.76
C GLN A 259 -11.77 16.86 21.97
N ALA A 260 -12.74 16.74 21.05
CA ALA A 260 -14.04 17.36 21.18
C ALA A 260 -14.81 16.81 22.41
N SER A 261 -14.71 15.51 22.68
CA SER A 261 -15.32 14.89 23.86
C SER A 261 -14.66 15.37 25.15
N GLU A 262 -13.30 15.43 25.20
CA GLU A 262 -12.58 15.95 26.36
C GLU A 262 -12.92 17.44 26.64
N ASN A 263 -13.03 18.25 25.61
CA ASN A 263 -13.41 19.66 25.75
C ASN A 263 -14.85 19.81 26.28
N ARG A 264 -15.80 19.01 25.76
CA ARG A 264 -17.18 18.96 26.25
C ARG A 264 -17.25 18.57 27.73
N LEU A 265 -16.45 17.56 28.13
CA LEU A 265 -16.39 17.13 29.52
C LEU A 265 -15.81 18.23 30.43
N ARG A 266 -14.75 18.90 30.01
CA ARG A 266 -14.16 20.02 30.76
C ARG A 266 -15.16 21.17 30.95
N GLN A 267 -15.87 21.54 29.89
CA GLN A 267 -16.91 22.56 29.96
C GLN A 267 -18.02 22.13 30.91
N PHE A 268 -18.52 20.90 30.79
CA PHE A 268 -19.55 20.37 31.67
C PHE A 268 -19.14 20.40 33.15
N LEU A 269 -17.91 20.02 33.48
CA LEU A 269 -17.40 20.06 34.87
C LEU A 269 -17.27 21.51 35.38
N ALA A 270 -16.84 22.43 34.52
CA ALA A 270 -16.76 23.87 34.89
C ALA A 270 -18.14 24.46 35.21
N ASP A 271 -19.10 24.20 34.30
CA ASP A 271 -20.48 24.74 34.46
C ASP A 271 -21.19 24.10 35.68
N ALA A 272 -21.07 22.77 35.86
CA ALA A 272 -21.60 22.09 37.06
C ALA A 272 -21.00 22.65 38.34
N SER A 273 -19.68 22.93 38.36
CA SER A 273 -19.00 23.51 39.52
C SER A 273 -19.51 24.91 39.86
N HIS A 274 -19.78 25.73 38.84
CA HIS A 274 -20.35 27.06 39.01
C HIS A 274 -21.77 27.00 39.55
N GLU A 275 -22.63 26.13 39.00
CA GLU A 275 -24.03 26.02 39.42
C GLU A 275 -24.20 25.35 40.79
N LEU A 276 -23.24 24.51 41.25
CA LEU A 276 -23.22 23.99 42.62
C LEU A 276 -22.67 25.00 43.65
N ARG A 277 -21.73 25.86 43.26
CA ARG A 277 -21.11 26.83 44.18
C ARG A 277 -22.09 27.85 44.66
N THR A 278 -22.99 28.35 43.81
CA THR A 278 -23.95 29.41 44.11
C THR A 278 -24.93 28.98 45.21
N PRO A 279 -25.67 27.86 45.13
CA PRO A 279 -26.56 27.41 46.20
C PRO A 279 -25.81 27.09 47.50
N LEU A 280 -24.61 26.50 47.39
CA LEU A 280 -23.80 26.20 48.57
C LEU A 280 -23.37 27.48 49.31
N ALA A 281 -23.04 28.57 48.59
CA ALA A 281 -22.74 29.88 49.19
C ALA A 281 -23.98 30.46 49.86
N SER A 282 -25.19 30.31 49.27
CA SER A 282 -26.45 30.75 49.83
C SER A 282 -26.76 29.99 51.13
N ILE A 283 -26.67 28.65 51.14
CA ILE A 283 -26.87 27.83 52.35
C ILE A 283 -25.91 28.27 53.46
N ARG A 284 -24.60 28.41 53.12
CA ARG A 284 -23.60 28.87 54.08
C ARG A 284 -23.90 30.26 54.63
N GLY A 285 -24.36 31.17 53.78
CA GLY A 285 -24.74 32.53 54.21
C GLY A 285 -25.90 32.56 55.19
N TYR A 286 -26.98 31.78 54.90
CA TYR A 286 -28.11 31.69 55.83
C TYR A 286 -27.73 30.97 57.12
N ALA A 287 -26.94 29.92 57.09
CA ALA A 287 -26.42 29.24 58.28
C ALA A 287 -25.52 30.15 59.12
N GLU A 288 -24.73 31.04 58.49
CA GLU A 288 -23.90 32.01 59.21
C GLU A 288 -24.76 33.12 59.84
N LEU A 289 -25.77 33.63 59.15
CA LEU A 289 -26.76 34.58 59.71
C LEU A 289 -27.45 34.02 60.94
N PHE A 290 -27.82 32.73 60.93
CA PHE A 290 -28.36 32.03 62.08
C PHE A 290 -27.34 31.98 63.23
N ARG A 291 -26.08 31.57 62.94
CA ARG A 291 -25.01 31.41 63.93
C ARG A 291 -24.65 32.71 64.67
N ILE A 292 -24.58 33.83 63.94
CA ILE A 292 -24.29 35.14 64.53
C ILE A 292 -25.51 35.80 65.25
N GLY A 293 -26.64 35.10 65.24
CA GLY A 293 -27.83 35.56 65.90
C GLY A 293 -28.59 36.68 65.20
N ALA A 294 -28.35 36.87 63.91
CA ALA A 294 -29.08 37.89 63.11
C ALA A 294 -30.53 37.46 62.84
N ALA A 295 -30.84 36.15 62.90
CA ALA A 295 -32.15 35.55 62.77
C ALA A 295 -32.72 35.16 64.16
N ARG A 296 -32.92 36.11 65.06
CA ARG A 296 -33.41 35.85 66.43
C ARG A 296 -34.93 35.77 66.57
N LYS A 297 -35.69 36.35 65.68
CA LYS A 297 -37.14 36.20 65.65
C LYS A 297 -37.56 34.89 65.07
N PRO A 298 -38.56 34.22 65.61
CA PRO A 298 -39.04 32.93 65.10
C PRO A 298 -39.32 32.96 63.59
N ALA A 299 -39.91 34.01 63.06
CA ALA A 299 -40.22 34.21 61.66
C ALA A 299 -38.95 34.34 60.77
N ASP A 300 -37.88 34.95 61.28
CA ASP A 300 -36.59 35.09 60.54
C ASP A 300 -35.82 33.78 60.54
N THR A 301 -35.93 32.98 61.62
CA THR A 301 -35.40 31.61 61.70
C THR A 301 -36.08 30.68 60.72
N GLU A 302 -37.44 30.68 60.75
CA GLU A 302 -38.24 29.86 59.82
C GLU A 302 -37.96 30.21 58.36
N LYS A 303 -37.85 31.49 58.05
CA LYS A 303 -37.46 31.94 56.70
C LYS A 303 -36.05 31.52 56.30
N ALA A 304 -35.08 31.57 57.24
CA ALA A 304 -33.72 31.13 56.95
C ALA A 304 -33.63 29.60 56.76
N MET A 305 -34.33 28.81 57.59
CA MET A 305 -34.41 27.34 57.45
C MET A 305 -35.10 26.94 56.16
N GLY A 306 -36.26 27.54 55.84
CA GLY A 306 -36.96 27.29 54.59
C GLY A 306 -36.09 27.61 53.36
N ARG A 307 -35.25 28.67 53.39
CA ARG A 307 -34.32 28.96 52.34
C ARG A 307 -33.19 27.93 52.21
N ILE A 308 -32.70 27.38 53.34
CA ILE A 308 -31.71 26.30 53.32
C ILE A 308 -32.30 25.02 52.77
N GLU A 309 -33.55 24.69 53.17
CA GLU A 309 -34.29 23.52 52.64
C GLU A 309 -34.53 23.63 51.13
N ASP A 310 -35.06 24.79 50.67
CA ASP A 310 -35.28 25.05 49.25
C ASP A 310 -34.03 24.89 48.41
N GLU A 311 -32.88 25.42 48.92
CA GLU A 311 -31.63 25.40 48.20
C GLU A 311 -30.99 23.98 48.21
N SER A 312 -31.19 23.25 49.32
CA SER A 312 -30.77 21.84 49.39
C SER A 312 -31.55 20.94 48.44
N ALA A 313 -32.87 21.12 48.36
CA ALA A 313 -33.73 20.41 47.42
C ALA A 313 -33.32 20.75 45.94
N ARG A 314 -33.02 22.01 45.66
CA ARG A 314 -32.53 22.47 44.35
C ARG A 314 -31.19 21.83 43.98
N MET A 315 -30.26 21.69 44.92
CA MET A 315 -28.98 21.03 44.73
C MET A 315 -29.19 19.54 44.45
N GLY A 316 -30.11 18.85 45.17
CA GLY A 316 -30.47 17.47 44.92
C GLY A 316 -30.94 17.24 43.48
N ALA A 317 -31.90 18.08 43.04
CA ALA A 317 -32.42 18.02 41.67
C ALA A 317 -31.32 18.31 40.61
N LEU A 318 -30.40 19.23 40.90
CA LEU A 318 -29.29 19.50 40.02
C LEU A 318 -28.37 18.30 39.88
N VAL A 319 -28.00 17.65 40.98
CA VAL A 319 -27.15 16.45 40.98
C VAL A 319 -27.80 15.30 40.19
N GLU A 320 -29.10 15.04 40.40
CA GLU A 320 -29.84 14.03 39.66
C GLU A 320 -29.89 14.34 38.16
N ASN A 321 -30.11 15.59 37.79
CA ASN A 321 -30.04 16.02 36.37
C ASN A 321 -28.66 15.81 35.75
N LEU A 322 -27.56 16.10 36.47
CA LEU A 322 -26.20 15.87 36.04
C LEU A 322 -25.88 14.41 35.86
N LEU A 323 -26.35 13.57 36.82
CA LEU A 323 -26.18 12.11 36.71
C LEU A 323 -26.98 11.52 35.54
N THR A 324 -28.15 12.03 35.27
CA THR A 324 -28.97 11.63 34.10
C THR A 324 -28.24 11.96 32.80
N LEU A 325 -27.73 13.18 32.66
CA LEU A 325 -26.94 13.58 31.46
C LEU A 325 -25.69 12.72 31.30
N ALA A 326 -24.95 12.47 32.39
CA ALA A 326 -23.77 11.64 32.36
C ALA A 326 -24.06 10.17 31.94
N ARG A 327 -25.22 9.63 32.36
CA ARG A 327 -25.65 8.30 31.93
C ARG A 327 -26.05 8.27 30.45
N LEU A 328 -26.80 9.29 29.98
CA LEU A 328 -27.21 9.39 28.58
C LEU A 328 -26.00 9.54 27.63
N ASP A 329 -24.95 10.25 28.05
CA ASP A 329 -23.70 10.37 27.29
C ASP A 329 -22.91 9.03 27.18
N GLN A 330 -23.16 8.04 28.03
CA GLN A 330 -22.42 6.76 28.10
C GLN A 330 -23.16 5.55 27.56
N LEU A 331 -24.49 5.62 27.35
CA LEU A 331 -25.28 4.46 26.94
C LEU A 331 -25.52 4.41 25.44
N PRO A 332 -24.96 3.43 24.71
CA PRO A 332 -25.19 3.30 23.27
C PRO A 332 -26.58 2.79 22.88
N GLU A 333 -27.31 2.14 23.78
CA GLU A 333 -28.63 1.56 23.49
C GLU A 333 -29.61 1.75 24.66
N VAL A 334 -30.65 2.52 24.41
CA VAL A 334 -31.83 2.61 25.29
C VAL A 334 -32.63 1.30 25.19
N ALA A 335 -33.08 0.73 26.29
CA ALA A 335 -33.97 -0.43 26.29
C ALA A 335 -35.27 -0.05 25.55
N ARG A 336 -35.37 -0.44 24.29
CA ARG A 336 -36.48 -0.09 23.40
C ARG A 336 -37.67 -1.04 23.64
N LYS A 337 -38.61 -0.61 24.46
CA LYS A 337 -39.90 -1.30 24.65
C LYS A 337 -41.01 -0.49 23.98
N PRO A 338 -42.11 -1.10 23.55
CA PRO A 338 -43.28 -0.38 23.09
C PRO A 338 -43.83 0.50 24.22
N VAL A 339 -43.98 1.79 23.97
CA VAL A 339 -44.52 2.80 24.91
C VAL A 339 -45.62 3.58 24.23
N ASP A 340 -46.79 3.70 24.85
CA ASP A 340 -47.89 4.53 24.39
C ASP A 340 -47.67 5.98 24.85
N LEU A 341 -47.41 6.87 23.87
CA LEU A 341 -47.23 8.31 24.15
C LEU A 341 -48.52 8.97 24.66
N ALA A 342 -49.71 8.48 24.26
CA ALA A 342 -50.97 9.04 24.71
C ALA A 342 -51.23 8.75 26.21
N GLU A 343 -50.79 7.58 26.71
CA GLU A 343 -50.83 7.26 28.13
C GLU A 343 -49.88 8.18 28.93
N LEU A 344 -48.64 8.35 28.45
CA LEU A 344 -47.69 9.23 29.11
C LEU A 344 -48.15 10.68 29.14
N ALA A 345 -48.82 11.14 28.07
CA ALA A 345 -49.32 12.52 27.99
C ALA A 345 -50.53 12.71 28.95
N ARG A 346 -51.39 11.67 29.13
CA ARG A 346 -52.47 11.70 30.11
C ARG A 346 -51.95 11.84 31.54
N ASP A 347 -50.96 11.00 31.89
CA ASP A 347 -50.32 11.04 33.20
C ASP A 347 -49.72 12.44 33.46
N ALA A 348 -48.99 12.98 32.49
CA ALA A 348 -48.36 14.32 32.61
C ALA A 348 -49.39 15.48 32.72
N ALA A 349 -50.52 15.34 32.00
CA ALA A 349 -51.60 16.33 32.11
C ALA A 349 -52.30 16.27 33.50
N ASP A 350 -52.49 15.08 34.06
CA ASP A 350 -53.07 14.89 35.39
C ASP A 350 -52.12 15.41 36.49
N ASP A 351 -50.82 15.14 36.36
CA ASP A 351 -49.82 15.70 37.26
C ASP A 351 -49.80 17.22 37.19
N ALA A 352 -49.91 17.83 36.01
CA ALA A 352 -49.98 19.26 35.82
C ALA A 352 -51.22 19.88 36.47
N ARG A 353 -52.38 19.24 36.35
CA ARG A 353 -53.62 19.67 36.98
C ARG A 353 -53.53 19.57 38.51
N ALA A 354 -52.91 18.56 39.05
CA ALA A 354 -52.69 18.38 40.48
C ALA A 354 -51.76 19.51 41.06
N VAL A 355 -50.69 19.86 40.34
CA VAL A 355 -49.72 20.87 40.78
C VAL A 355 -50.29 22.28 40.63
N ALA A 356 -51.10 22.54 39.61
CA ALA A 356 -51.68 23.88 39.32
C ALA A 356 -53.17 23.78 39.01
N PRO A 357 -54.02 23.60 40.04
CA PRO A 357 -55.48 23.38 39.86
C PRO A 357 -56.20 24.53 39.18
N ASP A 358 -55.68 25.77 39.31
CA ASP A 358 -56.24 27.00 38.73
C ASP A 358 -55.88 27.17 37.25
N ARG A 359 -55.15 26.20 36.67
CA ARG A 359 -54.66 26.30 35.30
C ARG A 359 -55.40 25.32 34.39
N ALA A 360 -55.87 25.85 33.23
CA ALA A 360 -56.48 24.97 32.24
C ALA A 360 -55.38 24.15 31.53
N VAL A 361 -55.50 22.83 31.60
CA VAL A 361 -54.64 21.87 30.91
C VAL A 361 -55.49 21.09 29.94
N HIS A 362 -55.31 21.32 28.65
CA HIS A 362 -55.99 20.62 27.57
C HIS A 362 -55.12 19.48 27.05
N LEU A 363 -55.74 18.35 26.80
CA LEU A 363 -55.10 17.19 26.24
C LEU A 363 -55.86 16.74 25.00
N ASP A 364 -55.13 16.64 23.89
CA ASP A 364 -55.56 16.07 22.62
C ASP A 364 -54.71 14.81 22.32
N ALA A 365 -55.21 13.64 22.76
CA ALA A 365 -54.52 12.37 22.65
C ALA A 365 -55.58 11.22 22.53
N ASP A 366 -56.41 11.34 21.50
CA ASP A 366 -57.56 10.46 21.28
C ASP A 366 -57.14 9.06 20.81
N GLU A 367 -56.05 8.98 20.05
CA GLU A 367 -55.55 7.72 19.50
C GLU A 367 -54.24 7.27 20.19
N PRO A 368 -54.08 5.97 20.46
CA PRO A 368 -52.82 5.45 20.98
C PRO A 368 -51.71 5.58 19.93
N VAL A 369 -50.56 6.13 20.32
CA VAL A 369 -49.39 6.29 19.49
C VAL A 369 -48.22 5.57 20.14
N THR A 370 -47.88 4.39 19.62
CA THR A 370 -46.83 3.55 20.18
C THR A 370 -45.49 3.86 19.53
N VAL A 371 -44.47 4.14 20.35
CA VAL A 371 -43.06 4.32 19.96
C VAL A 371 -42.18 3.30 20.69
N LEU A 372 -40.97 3.05 20.20
CA LEU A 372 -39.96 2.23 20.89
C LEU A 372 -39.11 3.10 21.81
N GLY A 373 -39.14 2.84 23.12
CA GLY A 373 -38.37 3.64 24.06
C GLY A 373 -38.39 3.17 25.51
N ASP A 374 -37.78 3.96 26.36
CA ASP A 374 -37.84 3.80 27.83
C ASP A 374 -38.94 4.72 28.38
N SER A 375 -40.01 4.14 28.97
CA SER A 375 -41.15 4.87 29.50
C SER A 375 -40.76 5.86 30.62
N SER A 376 -39.74 5.55 31.42
CA SER A 376 -39.28 6.42 32.51
C SER A 376 -38.58 7.66 31.95
N GLN A 377 -37.75 7.50 30.93
CA GLN A 377 -37.07 8.61 30.26
C GLN A 377 -38.07 9.49 29.49
N LEU A 378 -39.01 8.90 28.76
CA LEU A 378 -40.02 9.66 28.02
C LEU A 378 -40.98 10.40 29.00
N ARG A 379 -41.32 9.82 30.16
CA ARG A 379 -42.03 10.50 31.25
C ARG A 379 -41.23 11.70 31.77
N GLN A 380 -39.92 11.57 31.91
CA GLN A 380 -39.03 12.66 32.30
C GLN A 380 -39.03 13.81 31.27
N VAL A 381 -39.06 13.47 29.97
CA VAL A 381 -39.21 14.45 28.89
C VAL A 381 -40.46 15.30 29.06
N LEU A 382 -41.63 14.63 29.20
CA LEU A 382 -42.91 15.28 29.41
C LEU A 382 -42.89 16.15 30.67
N GLY A 383 -42.44 15.60 31.80
CA GLY A 383 -42.35 16.31 33.07
C GLY A 383 -41.46 17.57 32.98
N ASN A 384 -40.38 17.53 32.23
CA ASN A 384 -39.52 18.70 32.01
C ASN A 384 -40.19 19.75 31.15
N LEU A 385 -40.91 19.38 30.08
CA LEU A 385 -41.61 20.31 29.20
C LEU A 385 -42.82 20.97 29.92
N VAL A 386 -43.62 20.17 30.61
CA VAL A 386 -44.75 20.67 31.39
C VAL A 386 -44.30 21.59 32.51
N ARG A 387 -43.27 21.20 33.25
CA ARG A 387 -42.67 22.08 34.29
C ARG A 387 -42.15 23.38 33.71
N ASN A 388 -41.52 23.33 32.51
CA ASN A 388 -41.08 24.52 31.83
C ASN A 388 -42.23 25.46 31.49
N ALA A 389 -43.33 24.95 30.96
CA ALA A 389 -44.55 25.69 30.68
C ALA A 389 -45.17 26.30 31.97
N LEU A 390 -45.22 25.51 33.09
CA LEU A 390 -45.71 26.00 34.36
C LEU A 390 -44.87 27.11 34.97
N MET A 391 -43.58 27.08 34.83
CA MET A 391 -42.65 28.02 35.45
C MET A 391 -42.46 29.32 34.66
N HIS A 392 -42.48 29.22 33.33
CA HIS A 392 -42.16 30.38 32.46
C HIS A 392 -43.40 31.13 31.99
N THR A 393 -44.58 30.73 32.38
CA THR A 393 -45.82 31.43 32.07
C THR A 393 -46.54 31.93 33.33
N PRO A 394 -47.29 33.03 33.27
CA PRO A 394 -48.07 33.52 34.37
C PRO A 394 -49.10 32.51 34.92
N ALA A 395 -49.48 32.62 36.20
CA ALA A 395 -50.54 31.79 36.77
C ALA A 395 -51.84 31.95 35.94
N GLY A 396 -52.56 30.83 35.73
CA GLY A 396 -53.77 30.79 34.92
C GLY A 396 -53.58 30.71 33.41
N THR A 397 -52.34 30.76 32.91
CA THR A 397 -52.09 30.59 31.47
C THR A 397 -52.34 29.14 31.03
N PRO A 398 -53.13 28.87 29.99
CA PRO A 398 -53.45 27.52 29.53
C PRO A 398 -52.20 26.76 29.02
N ILE A 399 -52.23 25.44 29.10
CA ILE A 399 -51.19 24.55 28.53
C ILE A 399 -51.93 23.49 27.71
N ASP A 400 -51.48 23.29 26.46
CA ASP A 400 -52.02 22.28 25.57
C ASP A 400 -50.99 21.18 25.40
N LEU A 401 -51.39 19.91 25.57
CA LEU A 401 -50.63 18.72 25.23
C LEU A 401 -51.34 18.04 24.06
N SER A 402 -50.58 17.66 23.01
CA SER A 402 -51.14 16.87 21.93
C SER A 402 -50.23 15.71 21.56
N VAL A 403 -50.83 14.57 21.22
CA VAL A 403 -50.18 13.40 20.73
C VAL A 403 -50.82 12.97 19.43
N ARG A 404 -50.04 12.86 18.38
CA ARG A 404 -50.54 12.46 17.06
C ARG A 404 -49.53 11.65 16.30
N ARG A 405 -49.97 10.93 15.31
CA ARG A 405 -49.09 10.25 14.37
C ARG A 405 -48.69 11.24 13.27
N GLY A 406 -47.37 11.38 13.05
CA GLY A 406 -46.83 12.24 11.99
C GLY A 406 -47.01 11.62 10.62
N GLU A 407 -46.74 12.40 9.55
CA GLU A 407 -46.91 12.00 8.15
C GLU A 407 -46.01 10.81 7.75
N ARG A 408 -44.91 10.62 8.45
CA ARG A 408 -43.95 9.51 8.22
C ARG A 408 -44.22 8.31 9.12
N GLY A 409 -45.33 8.32 9.85
CA GLY A 409 -45.68 7.29 10.83
C GLY A 409 -45.02 7.47 12.21
N ASP A 410 -44.17 8.47 12.39
CA ASP A 410 -43.54 8.83 13.67
C ASP A 410 -44.55 9.26 14.71
N GLY A 411 -44.26 9.02 16.00
CA GLY A 411 -45.03 9.57 17.11
C GLY A 411 -44.64 11.03 17.34
N VAL A 412 -45.57 11.94 17.23
CA VAL A 412 -45.37 13.38 17.47
C VAL A 412 -46.08 13.76 18.77
N LEU A 413 -45.30 14.30 19.69
CA LEU A 413 -45.75 14.87 20.95
C LEU A 413 -45.50 16.39 20.92
N GLU A 414 -46.48 17.19 21.27
CA GLU A 414 -46.37 18.66 21.40
C GLU A 414 -46.84 19.12 22.75
N VAL A 415 -46.04 20.02 23.37
CA VAL A 415 -46.39 20.75 24.56
C VAL A 415 -46.33 22.22 24.21
N ARG A 416 -47.51 22.92 24.30
CA ARG A 416 -47.65 24.31 23.98
C ARG A 416 -48.11 25.09 25.20
N ASP A 417 -47.50 26.22 25.45
CA ASP A 417 -47.99 27.20 26.39
C ASP A 417 -48.58 28.43 25.64
N HIS A 418 -49.44 29.21 26.32
CA HIS A 418 -50.01 30.45 25.80
C HIS A 418 -49.40 31.71 26.48
N GLY A 419 -48.07 31.61 26.76
CA GLY A 419 -47.32 32.69 27.39
C GLY A 419 -46.79 33.73 26.39
N ARG A 420 -45.65 34.33 26.75
CA ARG A 420 -44.99 35.38 25.94
C ARG A 420 -44.22 34.85 24.72
N GLY A 421 -44.12 33.52 24.60
CA GLY A 421 -43.28 32.88 23.58
C GLY A 421 -41.82 32.73 24.00
N LEU A 422 -40.98 32.31 23.06
CA LEU A 422 -39.57 32.02 23.29
C LEU A 422 -38.76 33.32 23.46
N PRO A 423 -37.78 33.32 24.36
CA PRO A 423 -36.97 34.50 24.68
C PRO A 423 -35.86 34.78 23.66
N THR A 424 -35.68 33.95 22.66
CA THR A 424 -34.64 34.03 21.63
C THR A 424 -35.17 33.55 20.29
N ASP A 425 -34.64 34.09 19.21
CA ASP A 425 -34.86 33.60 17.84
C ASP A 425 -33.97 32.39 17.51
N ASP A 426 -32.86 32.20 18.21
CA ASP A 426 -32.02 31.01 18.16
C ASP A 426 -32.64 29.95 19.05
N THR A 427 -33.50 29.13 18.45
CA THR A 427 -34.24 28.08 19.16
C THR A 427 -33.37 26.89 19.52
N ASP A 428 -32.23 26.64 18.83
CA ASP A 428 -31.31 25.55 19.12
C ASP A 428 -30.52 25.83 20.40
N ALA A 429 -30.20 27.09 20.69
CA ALA A 429 -29.52 27.47 21.91
C ALA A 429 -30.33 27.13 23.18
N LEU A 430 -31.68 27.07 23.10
CA LEU A 430 -32.54 26.68 24.22
C LEU A 430 -32.24 25.27 24.76
N PHE A 431 -31.69 24.39 23.93
CA PHE A 431 -31.37 23.01 24.29
C PHE A 431 -29.91 22.85 24.76
N GLU A 432 -29.12 23.91 24.74
CA GLU A 432 -27.78 23.88 25.29
C GLU A 432 -27.81 23.71 26.81
N ARG A 433 -26.80 23.06 27.37
CA ARG A 433 -26.67 22.82 28.81
C ARG A 433 -26.47 24.17 29.54
N PHE A 434 -27.20 24.37 30.64
CA PHE A 434 -27.16 25.60 31.48
C PHE A 434 -27.63 26.88 30.77
N TRP A 435 -28.29 26.79 29.62
CA TRP A 435 -28.80 27.96 28.92
C TRP A 435 -29.92 28.63 29.69
N ARG A 436 -29.90 29.98 29.79
CA ARG A 436 -30.89 30.82 30.46
C ARG A 436 -31.03 32.12 29.73
N ALA A 437 -32.27 32.61 29.58
CA ALA A 437 -32.59 33.84 28.88
C ALA A 437 -32.02 35.09 29.58
N ASP A 438 -31.96 35.13 30.92
CA ASP A 438 -31.42 36.23 31.71
C ASP A 438 -30.71 35.71 32.97
N PRO A 439 -29.35 35.69 32.98
CA PRO A 439 -28.58 35.15 34.10
C PRO A 439 -28.72 35.95 35.41
N GLY A 440 -29.27 37.18 35.35
CA GLY A 440 -29.28 38.10 36.46
C GLY A 440 -30.60 38.26 37.22
N ARG A 441 -31.76 38.13 36.56
CA ARG A 441 -33.07 38.53 37.11
C ARG A 441 -33.86 37.43 37.81
N GLU A 442 -33.60 36.14 37.56
CA GLU A 442 -34.45 35.04 38.07
C GLU A 442 -33.75 34.13 39.09
N ARG A 443 -32.88 34.67 39.96
CA ARG A 443 -32.17 33.87 40.97
C ARG A 443 -33.05 33.15 42.03
N GLY A 444 -34.36 33.29 41.97
CA GLY A 444 -35.26 32.74 43.00
C GLY A 444 -36.32 31.75 42.54
N ARG A 445 -36.66 31.67 41.27
CA ARG A 445 -37.77 30.87 40.75
C ARG A 445 -37.44 29.98 39.54
N GLY A 446 -36.25 30.11 38.90
CA GLY A 446 -35.88 29.36 37.73
C GLY A 446 -35.05 28.10 38.02
N GLY A 447 -35.15 27.10 37.17
CA GLY A 447 -34.31 25.87 37.22
C GLY A 447 -32.86 26.14 36.81
N ALA A 448 -32.02 25.10 36.94
CA ALA A 448 -30.56 25.12 36.60
C ALA A 448 -30.25 25.22 35.08
N GLY A 449 -31.24 25.38 34.21
CA GLY A 449 -31.06 25.41 32.76
C GLY A 449 -30.72 24.02 32.15
N LEU A 450 -31.00 22.94 32.88
CA LEU A 450 -30.71 21.57 32.39
C LEU A 450 -31.95 20.85 31.85
N GLY A 451 -33.18 21.33 32.12
CA GLY A 451 -34.40 20.64 31.76
C GLY A 451 -34.57 20.39 30.27
N LEU A 452 -34.34 21.42 29.43
CA LEU A 452 -34.44 21.28 27.98
C LEU A 452 -33.26 20.52 27.37
N SER A 453 -32.05 20.62 27.92
CA SER A 453 -30.91 19.80 27.46
C SER A 453 -31.08 18.33 27.79
N ILE A 454 -31.75 17.98 28.90
CA ILE A 454 -32.16 16.60 29.22
C ILE A 454 -33.20 16.13 28.22
N VAL A 455 -34.22 16.96 27.87
CA VAL A 455 -35.19 16.62 26.83
C VAL A 455 -34.48 16.29 25.51
N ALA A 456 -33.59 17.16 25.07
CA ALA A 456 -32.84 16.94 23.82
C ALA A 456 -32.00 15.64 23.88
N ALA A 457 -31.27 15.40 24.97
CA ALA A 457 -30.44 14.21 25.13
C ALA A 457 -31.27 12.90 25.15
N ILE A 458 -32.41 12.89 25.84
CA ILE A 458 -33.30 11.70 25.85
C ILE A 458 -33.91 11.49 24.48
N VAL A 459 -34.39 12.52 23.80
CA VAL A 459 -35.01 12.43 22.48
C VAL A 459 -34.00 11.95 21.44
N ASP A 460 -32.76 12.44 21.49
CA ASP A 460 -31.67 12.00 20.62
C ASP A 460 -31.29 10.53 20.86
N ALA A 461 -31.20 10.11 22.13
CA ALA A 461 -30.95 8.70 22.49
C ALA A 461 -32.06 7.74 21.97
N HIS A 462 -33.28 8.25 21.79
CA HIS A 462 -34.40 7.52 21.20
C HIS A 462 -34.43 7.64 19.64
N GLY A 463 -33.47 8.30 19.02
CA GLY A 463 -33.40 8.53 17.56
C GLY A 463 -34.45 9.51 17.05
N GLY A 464 -34.99 10.32 17.97
CA GLY A 464 -36.01 11.34 17.70
C GLY A 464 -35.41 12.72 17.39
N ARG A 465 -36.31 13.72 17.35
CA ARG A 465 -35.92 15.14 17.22
C ARG A 465 -36.84 15.98 18.07
N VAL A 466 -36.28 17.03 18.72
CA VAL A 466 -37.02 18.04 19.43
C VAL A 466 -36.85 19.39 18.70
N ARG A 467 -37.93 20.17 18.69
CA ARG A 467 -37.94 21.55 18.13
C ARG A 467 -38.71 22.47 19.06
N ALA A 468 -38.27 23.72 19.15
CA ALA A 468 -38.98 24.77 19.79
C ALA A 468 -39.38 25.85 18.78
N ALA A 469 -40.55 26.37 18.87
CA ALA A 469 -41.03 27.46 18.00
C ALA A 469 -41.99 28.39 18.76
N ASN A 470 -42.11 29.63 18.31
CA ASN A 470 -43.20 30.51 18.73
C ASN A 470 -44.50 30.03 18.08
N ALA A 471 -45.54 29.79 18.91
CA ALA A 471 -46.80 29.32 18.41
C ALA A 471 -47.63 30.44 17.72
N ALA A 472 -48.39 30.08 16.67
CA ALA A 472 -49.34 30.97 16.05
C ALA A 472 -50.41 31.37 17.08
N GLY A 473 -50.57 32.67 17.31
CA GLY A 473 -51.49 33.20 18.35
C GLY A 473 -50.83 33.44 19.72
N GLY A 474 -49.48 33.26 19.83
CA GLY A 474 -48.70 33.52 21.03
C GLY A 474 -48.35 32.25 21.80
N GLY A 475 -47.32 32.38 22.66
CA GLY A 475 -46.80 31.26 23.45
C GLY A 475 -45.69 30.46 22.75
N ALA A 476 -45.07 29.53 23.46
CA ALA A 476 -44.07 28.61 22.97
C ALA A 476 -44.61 27.22 22.74
N SER A 477 -44.15 26.58 21.65
CA SER A 477 -44.47 25.19 21.34
C SER A 477 -43.16 24.37 21.27
N PHE A 478 -43.15 23.22 21.98
CA PHE A 478 -42.07 22.25 21.94
C PHE A 478 -42.61 20.96 21.32
N THR A 479 -42.11 20.66 20.16
CA THR A 479 -42.52 19.46 19.38
C THR A 479 -41.41 18.42 19.39
N ILE A 480 -41.75 17.18 19.74
CA ILE A 480 -40.91 16.00 19.77
C ILE A 480 -41.40 15.06 18.70
N SER A 481 -40.55 14.53 17.86
CA SER A 481 -40.86 13.44 16.96
C SER A 481 -40.00 12.21 17.31
N LEU A 482 -40.63 11.05 17.49
CA LEU A 482 -39.98 9.79 17.83
C LEU A 482 -40.28 8.77 16.73
N PRO A 483 -39.32 7.92 16.33
CA PRO A 483 -39.57 6.86 15.36
C PRO A 483 -40.70 5.94 15.84
N ALA A 484 -41.64 5.60 14.95
CA ALA A 484 -42.69 4.62 15.27
C ALA A 484 -42.05 3.27 15.63
N ALA A 485 -42.71 2.53 16.50
CA ALA A 485 -42.50 1.10 16.54
C ALA A 485 -42.96 0.55 15.18
N GLU A 486 -42.02 0.09 14.33
CA GLU A 486 -42.41 -0.71 13.17
C GLU A 486 -43.33 -1.81 13.69
N ALA A 487 -44.56 -1.85 13.21
CA ALA A 487 -45.47 -2.94 13.52
C ALA A 487 -44.74 -4.22 13.07
N GLU A 488 -44.27 -4.99 14.04
CA GLU A 488 -43.74 -6.33 13.79
C GLU A 488 -44.81 -7.04 12.98
N ALA A 489 -44.52 -7.24 11.68
CA ALA A 489 -45.45 -7.89 10.76
C ALA A 489 -45.84 -9.20 11.42
N ALA A 490 -47.14 -9.35 11.77
CA ALA A 490 -47.66 -10.56 12.36
C ALA A 490 -47.13 -11.75 11.55
N PRO A 491 -46.59 -12.80 12.20
CA PRO A 491 -46.10 -13.96 11.49
C PRO A 491 -47.21 -14.49 10.56
N PRO A 492 -46.91 -14.85 9.30
CA PRO A 492 -47.92 -15.34 8.39
C PRO A 492 -48.62 -16.51 9.04
N ALA A 493 -49.98 -16.47 9.04
CA ALA A 493 -50.81 -17.51 9.56
C ALA A 493 -50.39 -18.87 8.96
N PRO A 494 -50.29 -19.96 9.76
CA PRO A 494 -49.88 -21.25 9.24
C PRO A 494 -50.88 -21.67 8.15
N PRO A 495 -50.41 -22.29 7.04
CA PRO A 495 -51.28 -22.71 5.96
C PRO A 495 -52.30 -23.69 6.50
N SER A 496 -53.58 -23.40 6.27
CA SER A 496 -54.72 -24.27 6.60
C SER A 496 -54.46 -25.64 5.99
N GLN A 497 -54.32 -26.68 6.83
CA GLN A 497 -54.31 -28.07 6.38
C GLN A 497 -55.70 -28.38 5.82
N GLU A 498 -55.84 -28.39 4.50
CA GLU A 498 -56.95 -29.01 3.80
C GLU A 498 -56.95 -30.51 4.15
N ALA A 499 -57.97 -30.92 4.87
CA ALA A 499 -58.26 -32.30 5.15
C ALA A 499 -58.49 -33.04 3.84
N SER A 500 -57.53 -33.82 3.37
CA SER A 500 -57.73 -34.86 2.34
C SER A 500 -58.61 -35.97 2.94
N ALA A 501 -59.86 -35.90 2.69
CA ALA A 501 -60.80 -37.04 2.86
C ALA A 501 -60.43 -38.10 1.82
N THR A 502 -59.84 -39.19 2.27
CA THR A 502 -59.68 -40.42 1.48
C THR A 502 -61.00 -41.14 1.49
N SER A 503 -61.57 -41.31 0.32
CA SER A 503 -62.68 -42.23 0.05
C SER A 503 -62.14 -43.46 -0.70
N VAL A 504 -62.28 -44.66 -0.01
CA VAL A 504 -62.28 -46.07 -0.49
C VAL A 504 -61.11 -46.50 -1.41
#